data_f1f00fd62f0c35ba1c58f09ef70ab05b
#
_entry.id   f1f00fd62f0c35ba1c58f09ef70ab05b
#
_cell.length_a   1.000
_cell.length_b   1.000
_cell.length_c   1.000
_cell.angle_alpha   90.00
_cell.angle_beta   90.00
_cell.angle_gamma   90.00
#
_symmetry.space_group_name_H-M   'P 1'
#
loop_
_entity.id
_entity.type
_entity.pdbx_description
1 polymer ?
#
loop_
_entity_poly.entity_id
_entity_poly.type
_entity_poly.pdbx_seq_one_letter_code
_entity_poly.pdbx_strand_id
1 'polypeptide(L)'
;MIKKRKIKRKKKSGIVYFAVNNRIENMVKIGMTIDTAESRLEKANSKNEFTCGIWSITQKVKTNDAKRTESLAHRLFVDQLDNESISTEMYFIRADMTVKDMADEVREKDQIHVKQMEKEEIAEKRVLDAQKILDELQLKHEKDLLRDLPKSESTELEE
;
A
#
# COMPACT_ATOMS: atom_id res chain seq x y z
N MET A 1 -11.53 20.78 16.24
CA MET A 1 -11.06 19.42 15.86
C MET A 1 -9.96 19.53 14.83
N ILE A 2 -8.72 19.17 15.17
CA ILE A 2 -7.58 19.24 14.25
C ILE A 2 -7.63 18.01 13.34
N LYS A 3 -7.98 18.18 12.07
CA LYS A 3 -7.89 17.11 11.07
C LYS A 3 -6.42 16.74 10.86
N LYS A 4 -5.98 15.61 11.44
CA LYS A 4 -4.67 15.03 11.18
C LYS A 4 -4.57 14.76 9.65
N ARG A 5 -3.78 15.56 8.93
CA ARG A 5 -3.44 15.30 7.53
C ARG A 5 -2.74 13.94 7.47
N LYS A 6 -3.39 12.93 6.89
CA LYS A 6 -2.73 11.66 6.55
C LYS A 6 -1.65 11.98 5.52
N ILE A 7 -0.39 11.95 5.92
CA ILE A 7 0.75 12.06 5.00
C ILE A 7 0.67 10.84 4.08
N LYS A 8 0.31 11.05 2.82
CA LYS A 8 0.29 9.97 1.81
C LYS A 8 1.74 9.49 1.63
N ARG A 9 2.05 8.30 2.13
CA ARG A 9 3.35 7.67 1.96
C ARG A 9 3.59 7.41 0.47
N LYS A 10 4.77 7.77 -0.04
CA LYS A 10 5.16 7.51 -1.43
C LYS A 10 5.28 5.99 -1.63
N LYS A 11 4.44 5.44 -2.49
CA LYS A 11 4.51 4.03 -2.91
C LYS A 11 5.83 3.81 -3.65
N LYS A 12 6.52 2.70 -3.39
CA LYS A 12 7.73 2.30 -4.10
C LYS A 12 7.51 0.92 -4.69
N SER A 13 7.59 0.84 -6.02
CA SER A 13 7.60 -0.44 -6.74
C SER A 13 8.78 -1.28 -6.29
N GLY A 14 8.63 -2.59 -6.32
CA GLY A 14 9.69 -3.52 -5.95
C GLY A 14 9.23 -4.97 -6.05
N ILE A 15 9.93 -5.82 -5.34
CA ILE A 15 9.75 -7.27 -5.35
C ILE A 15 9.63 -7.76 -3.92
N VAL A 16 8.60 -8.55 -3.64
CA VAL A 16 8.56 -9.44 -2.46
C VAL A 16 9.10 -10.79 -2.90
N TYR A 17 10.11 -11.28 -2.21
CA TYR A 17 10.77 -12.54 -2.53
C TYR A 17 10.57 -13.56 -1.42
N PHE A 18 10.56 -14.82 -1.83
CA PHE A 18 10.49 -16.01 -0.98
C PHE A 18 11.78 -16.78 -1.17
N ALA A 19 12.54 -16.94 -0.12
CA ALA A 19 13.83 -17.62 -0.16
C ALA A 19 13.82 -18.83 0.81
N VAL A 20 14.42 -19.93 0.38
CA VAL A 20 14.62 -21.14 1.17
C VAL A 20 16.08 -21.32 1.53
N ASN A 21 16.34 -22.00 2.64
CA ASN A 21 17.69 -22.27 3.14
C ASN A 21 18.11 -23.70 2.78
N ASN A 22 19.35 -23.88 2.38
CA ASN A 22 19.89 -25.21 2.05
C ASN A 22 20.18 -26.13 3.26
N ARG A 23 20.09 -25.61 4.48
CA ARG A 23 20.35 -26.35 5.73
C ARG A 23 19.13 -26.47 6.63
N ILE A 24 18.08 -25.68 6.37
CA ILE A 24 16.88 -25.67 7.19
C ILE A 24 15.71 -26.06 6.29
N GLU A 25 15.21 -27.25 6.49
CA GLU A 25 14.08 -27.78 5.74
C GLU A 25 12.77 -27.09 6.17
N ASN A 26 11.83 -27.04 5.24
CA ASN A 26 10.47 -26.52 5.48
C ASN A 26 10.39 -25.10 6.05
N MET A 27 11.42 -24.28 5.79
CA MET A 27 11.45 -22.90 6.21
C MET A 27 11.59 -21.96 5.00
N VAL A 28 10.82 -20.90 5.00
CA VAL A 28 10.86 -19.84 4.00
C VAL A 28 11.08 -18.49 4.68
N LYS A 29 11.96 -17.69 4.10
CA LYS A 29 12.09 -16.26 4.42
C LYS A 29 11.30 -15.45 3.43
N ILE A 30 10.49 -14.52 3.95
CA ILE A 30 9.76 -13.53 3.15
C ILE A 30 10.41 -12.17 3.40
N GLY A 31 10.79 -11.50 2.33
CA GLY A 31 11.38 -10.16 2.39
C GLY A 31 11.10 -9.36 1.15
N MET A 32 11.42 -8.06 1.18
CA MET A 32 11.23 -7.17 0.04
C MET A 32 12.53 -6.47 -0.38
N THR A 33 12.55 -6.04 -1.62
CA THR A 33 13.58 -5.15 -2.16
C THR A 33 12.99 -4.23 -3.23
N ILE A 34 13.56 -3.05 -3.36
CA ILE A 34 13.30 -2.13 -4.49
C ILE A 34 14.26 -2.35 -5.66
N ASP A 35 15.31 -3.11 -5.42
CA ASP A 35 16.31 -3.55 -6.41
C ASP A 35 16.00 -4.98 -6.87
N THR A 36 17.01 -5.69 -7.35
CA THR A 36 16.87 -7.11 -7.67
C THR A 36 16.90 -7.97 -6.41
N ALA A 37 16.05 -9.00 -6.38
CA ALA A 37 15.98 -9.90 -5.22
C ALA A 37 17.28 -10.71 -5.10
N GLU A 38 17.90 -11.05 -6.21
CA GLU A 38 19.18 -11.76 -6.27
C GLU A 38 20.31 -10.96 -5.61
N SER A 39 20.48 -9.70 -5.98
CA SER A 39 21.51 -8.82 -5.39
C SER A 39 21.29 -8.61 -3.88
N ARG A 40 20.02 -8.49 -3.44
CA ARG A 40 19.70 -8.38 -2.01
C ARG A 40 20.08 -9.65 -1.25
N LEU A 41 19.77 -10.81 -1.83
CA LEU A 41 20.04 -12.09 -1.19
C LEU A 41 21.54 -12.42 -1.18
N GLU A 42 22.26 -12.14 -2.25
CA GLU A 42 23.70 -12.29 -2.34
C GLU A 42 24.43 -11.49 -1.25
N LYS A 43 24.04 -10.23 -1.05
CA LYS A 43 24.56 -9.39 0.04
C LYS A 43 24.26 -9.97 1.42
N ALA A 44 23.05 -10.49 1.61
CA ALA A 44 22.66 -11.11 2.88
C ALA A 44 23.42 -12.41 3.15
N ASN A 45 23.58 -13.26 2.15
CA ASN A 45 24.37 -14.49 2.25
C ASN A 45 25.84 -14.21 2.55
N SER A 46 26.45 -13.20 1.89
CA SER A 46 27.85 -12.85 2.10
C SER A 46 28.15 -12.32 3.50
N LYS A 47 27.15 -11.75 4.16
CA LYS A 47 27.26 -11.19 5.53
C LYS A 47 26.70 -12.11 6.61
N ASN A 48 26.15 -13.27 6.25
CA ASN A 48 25.39 -14.14 7.15
C ASN A 48 24.28 -13.39 7.93
N GLU A 49 23.58 -12.45 7.24
CA GLU A 49 22.59 -11.57 7.89
C GLU A 49 21.40 -12.33 8.49
N PHE A 50 21.05 -13.49 7.95
CA PHE A 50 19.82 -14.16 8.36
C PHE A 50 20.10 -15.30 9.33
N THR A 51 20.72 -16.39 8.86
CA THR A 51 21.10 -17.55 9.67
C THR A 51 22.24 -18.30 9.00
N CYS A 52 22.70 -19.38 9.59
CA CYS A 52 23.64 -20.30 8.95
C CYS A 52 23.07 -20.89 7.66
N GLY A 53 23.92 -21.17 6.69
CA GLY A 53 23.56 -21.73 5.38
C GLY A 53 23.39 -20.67 4.28
N ILE A 54 22.99 -21.14 3.11
CA ILE A 54 22.81 -20.32 1.92
C ILE A 54 21.33 -20.24 1.62
N TRP A 55 20.83 -19.03 1.46
CA TRP A 55 19.47 -18.76 1.06
C TRP A 55 19.40 -18.63 -0.46
N SER A 56 18.37 -19.22 -1.05
CA SER A 56 18.10 -19.19 -2.50
C SER A 56 16.68 -18.72 -2.76
N ILE A 57 16.49 -17.83 -3.74
CA ILE A 57 15.16 -17.36 -4.12
C ILE A 57 14.46 -18.45 -4.90
N THR A 58 13.24 -18.78 -4.47
CA THR A 58 12.36 -19.73 -5.17
C THR A 58 11.19 -19.04 -5.84
N GLN A 59 10.65 -17.96 -5.26
CA GLN A 59 9.52 -17.24 -5.81
C GLN A 59 9.70 -15.71 -5.65
N LYS A 60 9.08 -14.96 -6.58
CA LYS A 60 9.07 -13.50 -6.60
C LYS A 60 7.69 -12.96 -6.94
N VAL A 61 7.24 -11.93 -6.22
CA VAL A 61 6.01 -11.19 -6.50
C VAL A 61 6.39 -9.74 -6.78
N LYS A 62 6.23 -9.30 -8.03
CA LYS A 62 6.39 -7.89 -8.42
C LYS A 62 5.17 -7.09 -7.97
N THR A 63 5.39 -5.91 -7.42
CA THR A 63 4.32 -5.07 -6.89
C THR A 63 4.64 -3.58 -7.03
N ASN A 64 3.60 -2.75 -7.04
CA ASN A 64 3.71 -1.29 -7.07
C ASN A 64 3.96 -0.68 -5.68
N ASP A 65 3.82 -1.45 -4.60
CA ASP A 65 4.11 -1.04 -3.23
C ASP A 65 4.72 -2.21 -2.45
N ALA A 66 6.03 -2.41 -2.59
CA ALA A 66 6.74 -3.55 -2.03
C ALA A 66 6.57 -3.68 -0.52
N LYS A 67 6.60 -2.57 0.23
CA LYS A 67 6.45 -2.61 1.68
C LYS A 67 5.04 -2.99 2.13
N ARG A 68 4.02 -2.57 1.40
CA ARG A 68 2.65 -2.98 1.69
C ARG A 68 2.45 -4.47 1.42
N THR A 69 2.94 -4.95 0.26
CA THR A 69 2.81 -6.36 -0.14
C THR A 69 3.61 -7.28 0.78
N GLU A 70 4.79 -6.87 1.23
CA GLU A 70 5.53 -7.57 2.28
C GLU A 70 4.73 -7.65 3.58
N SER A 71 4.19 -6.52 4.07
CA SER A 71 3.34 -6.50 5.27
C SER A 71 2.07 -7.33 5.11
N LEU A 72 1.54 -7.47 3.90
CA LEU A 72 0.43 -8.37 3.59
C LEU A 72 0.88 -9.82 3.73
N ALA A 73 2.01 -10.20 3.13
CA ALA A 73 2.56 -11.54 3.23
C ALA A 73 2.80 -11.96 4.68
N HIS A 74 3.42 -11.09 5.48
CA HIS A 74 3.64 -11.35 6.91
C HIS A 74 2.34 -11.58 7.70
N ARG A 75 1.25 -10.88 7.35
CA ARG A 75 -0.05 -11.11 8.00
C ARG A 75 -0.73 -12.39 7.56
N LEU A 76 -0.61 -12.76 6.28
CA LEU A 76 -1.21 -13.99 5.75
C LEU A 76 -0.60 -15.24 6.41
N PHE A 77 0.68 -15.19 6.75
CA PHE A 77 1.41 -16.35 7.26
C PHE A 77 1.82 -16.21 8.73
N VAL A 78 1.20 -15.30 9.49
CA VAL A 78 1.53 -15.04 10.89
C VAL A 78 1.49 -16.32 11.76
N ASP A 79 0.54 -17.21 11.48
CA ASP A 79 0.41 -18.49 12.22
C ASP A 79 1.53 -19.51 11.91
N GLN A 80 2.33 -19.23 10.88
CA GLN A 80 3.48 -20.04 10.46
C GLN A 80 4.81 -19.42 10.87
N LEU A 81 4.77 -18.29 11.59
CA LEU A 81 5.96 -17.56 12.01
C LEU A 81 6.81 -18.45 12.95
N ASP A 82 8.11 -18.54 12.65
CA ASP A 82 9.08 -19.15 13.56
C ASP A 82 9.39 -18.19 14.72
N ASN A 83 8.74 -18.41 15.86
CA ASN A 83 8.90 -17.58 17.04
C ASN A 83 10.26 -17.80 17.74
N GLU A 84 10.99 -18.84 17.40
CA GLU A 84 12.34 -19.14 17.92
C GLU A 84 13.43 -18.49 17.08
N SER A 85 13.08 -18.02 15.87
CA SER A 85 13.99 -17.36 14.96
C SER A 85 14.36 -15.95 15.45
N ILE A 86 15.61 -15.57 15.26
CA ILE A 86 16.11 -14.20 15.46
C ILE A 86 15.42 -13.20 14.52
N SER A 87 14.83 -13.69 13.44
CA SER A 87 14.18 -12.88 12.40
C SER A 87 12.66 -13.09 12.39
N THR A 88 11.90 -12.01 12.52
CA THR A 88 10.44 -12.00 12.39
C THR A 88 9.94 -12.22 10.95
N GLU A 89 10.81 -12.64 10.04
CA GLU A 89 10.53 -12.80 8.61
C GLU A 89 10.70 -14.24 8.14
N MET A 90 10.83 -15.20 9.07
CA MET A 90 10.98 -16.64 8.78
C MET A 90 9.71 -17.39 9.16
N TYR A 91 9.26 -18.26 8.26
CA TYR A 91 7.98 -18.96 8.35
C TYR A 91 8.15 -20.44 8.07
N PHE A 92 7.50 -21.28 8.85
CA PHE A 92 7.39 -22.70 8.54
C PHE A 92 6.44 -22.93 7.37
N ILE A 93 6.86 -23.76 6.43
CA ILE A 93 6.02 -24.16 5.30
C ILE A 93 5.12 -25.31 5.80
N ARG A 94 3.80 -25.10 5.76
CA ARG A 94 2.84 -26.15 6.13
C ARG A 94 2.94 -27.34 5.18
N ALA A 95 2.63 -28.54 5.66
CA ALA A 95 2.72 -29.76 4.88
C ALA A 95 1.78 -29.81 3.67
N ASP A 96 0.70 -29.03 3.69
CA ASP A 96 -0.31 -28.90 2.63
C ASP A 96 -0.04 -27.73 1.66
N MET A 97 1.09 -27.04 1.77
CA MET A 97 1.41 -25.82 1.03
C MET A 97 2.85 -25.86 0.51
N THR A 98 3.05 -25.26 -0.66
CA THR A 98 4.38 -25.01 -1.22
C THR A 98 4.73 -23.53 -1.16
N VAL A 99 6.02 -23.19 -1.32
CA VAL A 99 6.46 -21.79 -1.41
C VAL A 99 5.81 -21.09 -2.62
N LYS A 100 5.50 -21.84 -3.67
CA LYS A 100 4.79 -21.33 -4.83
C LYS A 100 3.35 -20.95 -4.44
N ASP A 101 2.66 -21.78 -3.70
CA ASP A 101 1.29 -21.51 -3.24
C ASP A 101 1.25 -20.25 -2.35
N MET A 102 2.24 -20.10 -1.45
CA MET A 102 2.39 -18.88 -0.64
C MET A 102 2.57 -17.63 -1.52
N ALA A 103 3.41 -17.70 -2.53
CA ALA A 103 3.64 -16.57 -3.45
C ALA A 103 2.41 -16.25 -4.29
N ASP A 104 1.66 -17.26 -4.74
CA ASP A 104 0.44 -17.12 -5.52
C ASP A 104 -0.66 -16.50 -4.68
N GLU A 105 -0.82 -16.89 -3.42
CA GLU A 105 -1.77 -16.29 -2.48
C GLU A 105 -1.47 -14.81 -2.23
N VAL A 106 -0.21 -14.45 -2.00
CA VAL A 106 0.20 -13.06 -1.85
C VAL A 106 -0.10 -12.25 -3.11
N ARG A 107 0.16 -12.81 -4.28
CA ARG A 107 -0.09 -12.16 -5.58
C ARG A 107 -1.58 -11.88 -5.77
N GLU A 108 -2.42 -12.87 -5.50
CA GLU A 108 -3.88 -12.74 -5.60
C GLU A 108 -4.43 -11.66 -4.67
N LYS A 109 -4.07 -11.71 -3.39
CA LYS A 109 -4.51 -10.74 -2.38
C LYS A 109 -4.01 -9.33 -2.67
N ASP A 110 -2.77 -9.19 -3.18
CA ASP A 110 -2.22 -7.90 -3.59
C ASP A 110 -3.02 -7.30 -4.76
N GLN A 111 -3.36 -8.11 -5.77
CA GLN A 111 -4.16 -7.68 -6.91
C GLN A 111 -5.58 -7.25 -6.51
N ILE A 112 -6.23 -8.00 -5.62
CA ILE A 112 -7.56 -7.65 -5.09
C ILE A 112 -7.50 -6.29 -4.39
N HIS A 113 -6.50 -6.09 -3.54
CA HIS A 113 -6.33 -4.82 -2.83
C HIS A 113 -6.06 -3.65 -3.78
N VAL A 114 -5.22 -3.83 -4.80
CA VAL A 114 -4.95 -2.79 -5.80
C VAL A 114 -6.24 -2.38 -6.52
N LYS A 115 -7.03 -3.34 -6.98
CA LYS A 115 -8.32 -3.07 -7.63
C LYS A 115 -9.32 -2.35 -6.72
N GLN A 116 -9.32 -2.67 -5.43
CA GLN A 116 -10.18 -2.00 -4.45
C GLN A 116 -9.75 -0.55 -4.24
N MET A 117 -8.45 -0.30 -4.08
CA MET A 117 -7.90 1.05 -3.94
C MET A 117 -8.18 1.93 -5.16
N GLU A 118 -8.08 1.38 -6.37
CA GLU A 118 -8.41 2.10 -7.61
C GLU A 118 -9.89 2.50 -7.65
N LYS A 119 -10.79 1.61 -7.24
CA LYS A 119 -12.23 1.92 -7.14
C LYS A 119 -12.52 3.03 -6.12
N GLU A 120 -11.87 2.97 -4.96
CA GLU A 120 -12.01 3.99 -3.91
C GLU A 120 -11.49 5.36 -4.40
N GLU A 121 -10.33 5.39 -5.08
CA GLU A 121 -9.77 6.63 -5.62
C GLU A 121 -10.67 7.26 -6.69
N ILE A 122 -11.28 6.45 -7.56
CA ILE A 122 -12.25 6.92 -8.55
C ILE A 122 -13.49 7.47 -7.86
N ALA A 123 -14.00 6.80 -6.82
CA ALA A 123 -15.16 7.27 -6.06
C ALA A 123 -14.88 8.59 -5.34
N GLU A 124 -13.72 8.71 -4.66
CA GLU A 124 -13.31 9.96 -4.00
C GLU A 124 -13.19 11.11 -5.00
N LYS A 125 -12.63 10.86 -6.19
CA LYS A 125 -12.54 11.88 -7.24
C LYS A 125 -13.91 12.37 -7.71
N ARG A 126 -14.85 11.44 -7.92
CA ARG A 126 -16.22 11.80 -8.33
C ARG A 126 -16.92 12.66 -7.28
N VAL A 127 -16.76 12.34 -6.00
CA VAL A 127 -17.32 13.15 -4.90
C VAL A 127 -16.71 14.54 -4.88
N LEU A 128 -15.40 14.66 -5.06
CA LEU A 128 -14.72 15.96 -5.10
C LEU A 128 -15.17 16.80 -6.29
N ASP A 129 -15.34 16.19 -7.46
CA ASP A 129 -15.81 16.90 -8.67
C ASP A 129 -17.28 17.36 -8.51
N ALA A 130 -18.13 16.52 -7.92
CA ALA A 130 -19.52 16.89 -7.60
C ALA A 130 -19.60 18.06 -6.61
N GLN A 131 -18.73 18.06 -5.59
CA GLN A 131 -18.66 19.16 -4.61
C GLN A 131 -18.27 20.49 -5.27
N LYS A 132 -17.30 20.48 -6.19
CA LYS A 132 -16.91 21.68 -6.93
C LYS A 132 -18.07 22.27 -7.74
N ILE A 133 -18.83 21.40 -8.42
CA ILE A 133 -20.02 21.84 -9.19
C ILE A 133 -21.05 22.48 -8.26
N LEU A 134 -21.27 21.90 -7.08
CA LEU A 134 -22.21 22.43 -6.09
C LEU A 134 -21.76 23.81 -5.60
N ASP A 135 -20.48 23.97 -5.26
CA ASP A 135 -19.90 25.22 -4.80
C ASP A 135 -20.02 26.31 -5.87
N GLU A 136 -19.80 25.97 -7.15
CA GLU A 136 -19.97 26.89 -8.29
C GLU A 136 -21.44 27.34 -8.46
N LEU A 137 -22.39 26.43 -8.32
CA LEU A 137 -23.83 26.71 -8.39
C LEU A 137 -24.28 27.63 -7.25
N GLN A 138 -23.80 27.39 -6.03
CA GLN A 138 -24.08 28.22 -4.87
C GLN A 138 -23.56 29.66 -5.08
N LEU A 139 -22.31 29.77 -5.53
CA LEU A 139 -21.71 31.09 -5.82
C LEU A 139 -22.48 31.86 -6.91
N LYS A 140 -22.95 31.16 -7.93
CA LYS A 140 -23.78 31.75 -8.98
C LYS A 140 -25.11 32.24 -8.42
N HIS A 141 -25.78 31.42 -7.63
CA HIS A 141 -27.05 31.78 -7.00
C HIS A 141 -26.92 33.01 -6.08
N GLU A 142 -25.86 33.08 -5.27
CA GLU A 142 -25.58 34.28 -4.45
C GLU A 142 -25.38 35.55 -5.29
N LYS A 143 -24.65 35.44 -6.40
CA LYS A 143 -24.46 36.60 -7.32
C LYS A 143 -25.76 37.06 -7.97
N ASP A 144 -26.63 36.12 -8.35
CA ASP A 144 -27.92 36.46 -8.96
C ASP A 144 -28.83 37.13 -7.91
N LEU A 145 -28.86 36.67 -6.67
CA LEU A 145 -29.60 37.31 -5.57
C LEU A 145 -29.11 38.74 -5.28
N LEU A 146 -27.80 38.96 -5.28
CA LEU A 146 -27.24 40.30 -5.07
C LEU A 146 -27.53 41.28 -6.21
N ARG A 147 -27.72 40.79 -7.43
CA ARG A 147 -28.04 41.58 -8.59
C ARG A 147 -29.49 42.09 -8.58
N ASP A 148 -30.40 41.32 -7.99
CA ASP A 148 -31.83 41.62 -7.93
C ASP A 148 -32.21 42.45 -6.70
N LEU A 149 -31.24 42.82 -5.84
CA LEU A 149 -31.48 43.78 -4.75
C LEU A 149 -31.74 45.16 -5.29
N PRO A 150 -32.86 45.84 -4.92
CA PRO A 150 -33.13 47.20 -5.33
C PRO A 150 -31.99 48.11 -4.85
N LYS A 151 -31.43 48.87 -5.79
CA LYS A 151 -30.47 49.92 -5.43
C LYS A 151 -31.23 50.92 -4.53
N SER A 152 -30.86 50.97 -3.24
CA SER A 152 -31.37 51.96 -2.32
C SER A 152 -31.13 53.35 -2.89
N GLU A 153 -32.21 54.08 -3.17
CA GLU A 153 -32.14 55.49 -3.53
C GLU A 153 -31.38 56.21 -2.42
N SER A 154 -30.21 56.71 -2.75
CA SER A 154 -29.52 57.70 -1.92
C SER A 154 -30.37 58.96 -1.91
N THR A 155 -31.17 59.13 -0.86
CA THR A 155 -31.85 60.36 -0.55
C THR A 155 -30.76 61.40 -0.24
N GLU A 156 -30.47 62.24 -1.18
CA GLU A 156 -29.77 63.49 -0.96
C GLU A 156 -30.63 64.34 -0.01
N LEU A 157 -30.19 64.48 1.22
CA LEU A 157 -30.63 65.55 2.11
C LEU A 157 -29.71 66.76 1.84
N GLU A 158 -30.16 67.63 0.93
CA GLU A 158 -29.70 68.97 0.90
C GLU A 158 -30.35 69.76 2.05
N GLU A 159 -29.56 70.34 2.95
CA GLU A 159 -29.77 71.60 3.63
C GLU A 159 -28.45 72.32 3.88
#